data_f8d36d7009076047deca760d742dfbf0
#
_entry.id   f8d36d7009076047deca760d742dfbf0
#
_cell.length_a   1.000
_cell.length_b   1.000
_cell.length_c   1.000
_cell.angle_alpha   90.00
_cell.angle_beta   90.00
_cell.angle_gamma   90.00
#
_symmetry.space_group_name_H-M   'P 1'
#
loop_
_entity.id
_entity.type
_entity.pdbx_description
1 polymer ?
#
loop_
_entity_poly.entity_id
_entity_poly.type
_entity_poly.pdbx_seq_one_letter_code
_entity_poly.pdbx_strand_id
1 'polypeptide(L)'
;MTYWLRNNLWRHALSISVCLFSLFPLYLVVISSFNSTGSLRLDSFIPREISFENYKMLFTDPAIPYLTWMKNSLIIAGATAVLSVSIGSASAFAFSRLYFRGRKIGIQTLLLVQMFPAILAISAVYVIMERVYTFAPSIGLGTQAGLLLIYLGGAMGVNIWLLKGFVDSIPKELDEAAKIDGASAVQTYWLIFMPLAAPVLAVVSLLSFIGTFNEFILARLFLVNMETRTVAVGLQQFIGGQYSENWGPFAAGSIIASVPIVIIFLSLQKYIINGLTAGSVKG
;
A
#
# COMPACT_ATOMS: atom_id res chain seq x y z
N MET A 1 -38.64 0.19 -23.67
CA MET A 1 -37.70 -0.84 -23.25
C MET A 1 -36.66 -1.16 -24.31
N THR A 2 -37.03 -1.35 -25.56
CA THR A 2 -36.13 -1.66 -26.71
C THR A 2 -35.10 -0.59 -27.05
N TYR A 3 -35.43 0.71 -26.95
CA TYR A 3 -34.52 1.83 -27.25
C TYR A 3 -33.39 1.95 -26.20
N TRP A 4 -33.70 1.76 -24.94
CA TRP A 4 -32.72 1.76 -23.85
C TRP A 4 -31.74 0.59 -23.97
N LEU A 5 -32.23 -0.62 -24.26
CA LEU A 5 -31.42 -1.81 -24.49
C LEU A 5 -30.46 -1.58 -25.67
N ARG A 6 -30.95 -1.08 -26.82
CA ARG A 6 -30.11 -0.86 -27.99
C ARG A 6 -28.99 0.17 -27.79
N ASN A 7 -29.24 1.23 -27.01
CA ASN A 7 -28.23 2.27 -26.74
C ASN A 7 -27.25 1.91 -25.63
N ASN A 8 -27.62 1.05 -24.69
CA ASN A 8 -26.77 0.72 -23.55
C ASN A 8 -26.19 -0.71 -23.62
N LEU A 9 -26.67 -1.55 -24.54
CA LEU A 9 -26.25 -2.96 -24.62
C LEU A 9 -24.73 -3.09 -24.88
N TRP A 10 -24.17 -2.24 -25.74
CA TRP A 10 -22.74 -2.23 -25.99
C TRP A 10 -21.93 -1.80 -24.76
N ARG A 11 -22.43 -0.87 -23.94
CA ARG A 11 -21.78 -0.42 -22.69
C ARG A 11 -21.75 -1.54 -21.66
N HIS A 12 -22.87 -2.28 -21.53
CA HIS A 12 -22.94 -3.45 -20.66
C HIS A 12 -22.06 -4.59 -21.16
N ALA A 13 -22.08 -4.86 -22.47
CA ALA A 13 -21.21 -5.86 -23.08
C ALA A 13 -19.72 -5.52 -22.87
N LEU A 14 -19.32 -4.27 -23.08
CA LEU A 14 -17.97 -3.81 -22.83
C LEU A 14 -17.60 -3.95 -21.33
N SER A 15 -18.48 -3.51 -20.43
CA SER A 15 -18.24 -3.61 -18.98
C SER A 15 -18.09 -5.07 -18.53
N ILE A 16 -18.95 -5.97 -19.02
CA ILE A 16 -18.87 -7.41 -18.73
C ILE A 16 -17.56 -7.99 -19.27
N SER A 17 -17.17 -7.65 -20.50
CA SER A 17 -15.92 -8.12 -21.10
C SER A 17 -14.70 -7.68 -20.29
N VAL A 18 -14.67 -6.42 -19.86
CA VAL A 18 -13.60 -5.88 -18.99
C VAL A 18 -13.59 -6.61 -17.64
N CYS A 19 -14.76 -6.83 -17.03
CA CYS A 19 -14.85 -7.59 -15.78
C CYS A 19 -14.33 -9.03 -15.93
N LEU A 20 -14.75 -9.73 -16.97
CA LEU A 20 -14.29 -11.11 -17.25
C LEU A 20 -12.79 -11.15 -17.49
N PHE A 21 -12.25 -10.21 -18.26
CA PHE A 21 -10.82 -10.08 -18.51
C PHE A 21 -10.03 -9.83 -17.19
N SER A 22 -10.54 -8.96 -16.32
CA SER A 22 -9.89 -8.64 -15.04
C SER A 22 -10.00 -9.79 -14.03
N LEU A 23 -11.09 -10.55 -14.06
CA LEU A 23 -11.29 -11.69 -13.16
C LEU A 23 -10.52 -12.94 -13.61
N PHE A 24 -10.14 -13.04 -14.89
CA PHE A 24 -9.47 -14.21 -15.43
C PHE A 24 -8.15 -14.54 -14.71
N PRO A 25 -7.20 -13.59 -14.48
CA PRO A 25 -5.99 -13.89 -13.71
C PRO A 25 -6.28 -14.32 -12.27
N LEU A 26 -7.28 -13.70 -11.63
CA LEU A 26 -7.67 -14.07 -10.26
C LEU A 26 -8.25 -15.49 -10.21
N TYR A 27 -9.05 -15.87 -11.21
CA TYR A 27 -9.55 -17.22 -11.37
C TYR A 27 -8.41 -18.24 -11.47
N LEU A 28 -7.36 -17.94 -12.26
CA LEU A 28 -6.19 -18.81 -12.38
C LEU A 28 -5.46 -18.99 -11.04
N VAL A 29 -5.28 -17.92 -10.28
CA VAL A 29 -4.67 -17.98 -8.94
C VAL A 29 -5.51 -18.84 -7.99
N VAL A 30 -6.85 -18.65 -8.02
CA VAL A 30 -7.76 -19.45 -7.18
C VAL A 30 -7.68 -20.93 -7.53
N ILE A 31 -7.71 -21.29 -8.80
CA ILE A 31 -7.58 -22.71 -9.21
C ILE A 31 -6.22 -23.28 -8.81
N SER A 32 -5.13 -22.53 -9.07
CA SER A 32 -3.79 -22.98 -8.71
C SER A 32 -3.64 -23.24 -7.21
N SER A 33 -4.34 -22.48 -6.37
CA SER A 33 -4.28 -22.66 -4.91
C SER A 33 -4.87 -23.99 -4.44
N PHE A 34 -5.80 -24.57 -5.20
CA PHE A 34 -6.40 -25.87 -4.92
C PHE A 34 -5.75 -27.04 -5.68
N ASN A 35 -4.74 -26.75 -6.52
CA ASN A 35 -4.06 -27.77 -7.29
C ASN A 35 -2.92 -28.42 -6.48
N SER A 36 -3.04 -29.71 -6.16
CA SER A 36 -2.03 -30.47 -5.40
C SER A 36 -0.74 -30.75 -6.20
N THR A 37 -0.77 -30.64 -7.55
CA THR A 37 0.41 -30.94 -8.38
C THR A 37 1.47 -29.82 -8.35
N GLY A 38 1.17 -28.68 -7.74
CA GLY A 38 2.09 -27.53 -7.65
C GLY A 38 2.39 -26.83 -8.98
N SER A 39 1.85 -27.31 -10.09
CA SER A 39 2.09 -26.82 -11.44
C SER A 39 1.09 -25.75 -11.85
N LEU A 40 1.56 -24.69 -12.55
CA LEU A 40 0.68 -23.77 -13.29
C LEU A 40 0.07 -24.38 -14.56
N ARG A 41 0.49 -25.60 -14.93
CA ARG A 41 -0.12 -26.28 -16.07
C ARG A 41 -1.56 -26.59 -15.74
N LEU A 42 -2.44 -25.82 -16.30
CA LEU A 42 -3.87 -26.09 -16.32
C LEU A 42 -4.12 -27.17 -17.38
N ASP A 43 -4.05 -28.43 -16.97
CA ASP A 43 -4.51 -29.54 -17.83
C ASP A 43 -6.00 -29.44 -18.10
N SER A 44 -6.72 -28.66 -17.31
CA SER A 44 -8.12 -28.27 -17.50
C SER A 44 -8.41 -26.94 -16.80
N PHE A 45 -9.32 -26.14 -17.37
CA PHE A 45 -9.82 -24.89 -16.74
C PHE A 45 -10.62 -25.15 -15.45
N ILE A 46 -10.97 -26.38 -15.16
CA ILE A 46 -11.66 -26.80 -13.94
C ILE A 46 -10.73 -27.78 -13.24
N PRO A 47 -10.39 -27.60 -11.96
CA PRO A 47 -9.56 -28.52 -11.22
C PRO A 47 -10.23 -29.89 -11.19
N ARG A 48 -9.50 -30.94 -11.55
CA ARG A 48 -9.99 -32.34 -11.50
C ARG A 48 -10.22 -32.80 -10.06
N GLU A 49 -9.39 -32.30 -9.15
CA GLU A 49 -9.47 -32.55 -7.72
C GLU A 49 -9.24 -31.24 -6.96
N ILE A 50 -10.10 -30.94 -6.00
CA ILE A 50 -9.95 -29.80 -5.12
C ILE A 50 -9.19 -30.27 -3.88
N SER A 51 -7.98 -29.78 -3.68
CA SER A 51 -7.15 -30.10 -2.52
C SER A 51 -6.89 -28.86 -1.66
N PHE A 52 -6.97 -29.01 -0.34
CA PHE A 52 -6.61 -27.98 0.64
C PHE A 52 -5.18 -28.15 1.18
N GLU A 53 -4.39 -29.08 0.61
CA GLU A 53 -3.04 -29.35 1.10
C GLU A 53 -2.12 -28.16 1.05
N ASN A 54 -2.22 -27.31 0.01
CA ASN A 54 -1.45 -26.07 -0.11
C ASN A 54 -1.73 -25.11 1.05
N TYR A 55 -2.99 -24.98 1.43
CA TYR A 55 -3.39 -24.17 2.59
C TYR A 55 -2.90 -24.79 3.90
N LYS A 56 -3.05 -26.11 4.06
CA LYS A 56 -2.60 -26.81 5.25
C LYS A 56 -1.08 -26.66 5.42
N MET A 57 -0.31 -26.86 4.35
CA MET A 57 1.14 -26.72 4.33
C MET A 57 1.62 -25.37 4.89
N LEU A 58 0.99 -24.26 4.52
CA LEU A 58 1.34 -22.92 5.00
C LEU A 58 1.27 -22.78 6.53
N PHE A 59 0.45 -23.56 7.20
CA PHE A 59 0.23 -23.47 8.65
C PHE A 59 0.84 -24.63 9.45
N THR A 60 1.16 -25.75 8.80
CA THR A 60 1.64 -26.95 9.50
C THR A 60 3.11 -27.25 9.26
N ASP A 61 3.71 -26.75 8.19
CA ASP A 61 5.12 -26.97 7.88
C ASP A 61 6.00 -26.04 8.76
N PRO A 62 6.85 -26.58 9.65
CA PRO A 62 7.74 -25.78 10.49
C PRO A 62 8.75 -24.93 9.70
N ALA A 63 9.06 -25.31 8.45
CA ALA A 63 9.97 -24.58 7.58
C ALA A 63 9.31 -23.32 6.96
N ILE A 64 7.99 -23.14 7.13
CA ILE A 64 7.20 -22.07 6.53
C ILE A 64 6.55 -21.23 7.64
N PRO A 65 7.22 -20.22 8.21
CA PRO A 65 6.63 -19.37 9.24
C PRO A 65 5.67 -18.34 8.64
N TYR A 66 4.65 -18.80 7.88
CA TYR A 66 3.73 -17.96 7.12
C TYR A 66 3.00 -16.91 7.99
N LEU A 67 2.53 -17.32 9.18
CA LEU A 67 1.87 -16.39 10.11
C LEU A 67 2.82 -15.28 10.59
N THR A 68 4.09 -15.60 10.79
CA THR A 68 5.11 -14.61 11.14
C THR A 68 5.32 -13.62 10.00
N TRP A 69 5.42 -14.08 8.77
CA TRP A 69 5.53 -13.20 7.59
C TRP A 69 4.31 -12.30 7.42
N MET A 70 3.12 -12.86 7.62
CA MET A 70 1.86 -12.10 7.57
C MET A 70 1.82 -11.01 8.65
N LYS A 71 2.13 -11.37 9.89
CA LYS A 71 2.23 -10.42 11.01
C LYS A 71 3.25 -9.31 10.70
N ASN A 72 4.43 -9.67 10.21
CA ASN A 72 5.47 -8.71 9.84
C ASN A 72 4.98 -7.72 8.79
N SER A 73 4.35 -8.22 7.71
CA SER A 73 3.79 -7.39 6.65
C SER A 73 2.71 -6.45 7.18
N LEU A 74 1.81 -6.93 8.02
CA LEU A 74 0.75 -6.11 8.62
C LEU A 74 1.30 -5.01 9.51
N ILE A 75 2.32 -5.32 10.33
CA ILE A 75 2.96 -4.34 11.21
C ILE A 75 3.69 -3.29 10.39
N ILE A 76 4.53 -3.71 9.44
CA ILE A 76 5.35 -2.79 8.64
C ILE A 76 4.43 -1.91 7.77
N ALA A 77 3.49 -2.51 7.04
CA ALA A 77 2.59 -1.76 6.16
C ALA A 77 1.64 -0.85 6.96
N GLY A 78 1.10 -1.33 8.07
CA GLY A 78 0.24 -0.53 8.96
C GLY A 78 1.00 0.65 9.58
N ALA A 79 2.19 0.40 10.12
CA ALA A 79 3.03 1.46 10.69
C ALA A 79 3.45 2.48 9.60
N THR A 80 3.86 2.02 8.42
CA THR A 80 4.19 2.92 7.30
C THR A 80 2.99 3.77 6.90
N ALA A 81 1.81 3.18 6.74
CA ALA A 81 0.60 3.91 6.36
C ALA A 81 0.24 4.98 7.40
N VAL A 82 0.19 4.63 8.68
CA VAL A 82 -0.16 5.56 9.76
C VAL A 82 0.87 6.68 9.88
N LEU A 83 2.16 6.35 9.94
CA LEU A 83 3.22 7.33 10.14
C LEU A 83 3.39 8.24 8.92
N SER A 84 3.40 7.68 7.70
CA SER A 84 3.57 8.47 6.48
C SER A 84 2.41 9.44 6.26
N VAL A 85 1.18 9.04 6.56
CA VAL A 85 0.00 9.90 6.46
C VAL A 85 -0.01 10.95 7.57
N SER A 86 0.34 10.60 8.80
CA SER A 86 0.41 11.55 9.91
C SER A 86 1.47 12.62 9.67
N ILE A 87 2.70 12.22 9.31
CA ILE A 87 3.77 13.15 9.00
C ILE A 87 3.45 13.94 7.71
N GLY A 88 2.91 13.25 6.69
CA GLY A 88 2.55 13.84 5.42
C GLY A 88 1.47 14.91 5.55
N SER A 89 0.41 14.66 6.33
CA SER A 89 -0.68 15.62 6.55
C SER A 89 -0.23 16.83 7.36
N ALA A 90 0.55 16.62 8.44
CA ALA A 90 1.10 17.72 9.22
C ALA A 90 2.06 18.59 8.39
N SER A 91 2.92 17.96 7.59
CA SER A 91 3.83 18.66 6.67
C SER A 91 3.07 19.41 5.58
N ALA A 92 2.06 18.78 4.96
CA ALA A 92 1.21 19.40 3.96
C ALA A 92 0.48 20.63 4.50
N PHE A 93 -0.07 20.53 5.72
CA PHE A 93 -0.68 21.68 6.41
C PHE A 93 0.35 22.79 6.65
N ALA A 94 1.54 22.46 7.17
CA ALA A 94 2.60 23.44 7.39
C ALA A 94 3.04 24.12 6.09
N PHE A 95 3.28 23.35 5.03
CA PHE A 95 3.65 23.88 3.71
C PHE A 95 2.51 24.64 3.01
N SER A 96 1.27 24.45 3.38
CA SER A 96 0.14 25.16 2.78
C SER A 96 -0.28 26.40 3.58
N ARG A 97 -0.31 26.32 4.90
CA ARG A 97 -0.93 27.33 5.78
C ARG A 97 0.05 28.16 6.60
N LEU A 98 1.22 27.59 6.95
CA LEU A 98 2.16 28.31 7.79
C LEU A 98 3.17 29.11 6.95
N TYR A 99 3.62 30.25 7.52
CA TYR A 99 4.68 31.05 6.94
C TYR A 99 6.00 30.76 7.66
N PHE A 100 6.95 30.22 6.93
CA PHE A 100 8.31 29.98 7.44
C PHE A 100 9.36 30.18 6.35
N ARG A 101 10.59 30.51 6.75
CA ARG A 101 11.72 30.64 5.84
C ARG A 101 12.05 29.30 5.19
N GLY A 102 12.27 29.28 3.88
CA GLY A 102 12.59 28.06 3.14
C GLY A 102 11.38 27.24 2.65
N ARG A 103 10.13 27.66 2.91
CA ARG A 103 8.92 26.97 2.49
C ARG A 103 8.91 26.59 1.00
N LYS A 104 9.23 27.54 0.11
CA LYS A 104 9.26 27.30 -1.35
C LYS A 104 10.40 26.33 -1.73
N ILE A 105 11.57 26.56 -1.17
CA ILE A 105 12.75 25.71 -1.41
C ILE A 105 12.48 24.30 -0.89
N GLY A 106 11.92 24.14 0.30
CA GLY A 106 11.61 22.85 0.90
C GLY A 106 10.69 21.99 0.01
N ILE A 107 9.57 22.55 -0.47
CA ILE A 107 8.66 21.79 -1.35
C ILE A 107 9.32 21.47 -2.71
N GLN A 108 10.11 22.39 -3.26
CA GLN A 108 10.84 22.14 -4.50
C GLN A 108 11.90 21.04 -4.31
N THR A 109 12.63 21.04 -3.21
CA THR A 109 13.63 20.01 -2.89
C THR A 109 12.96 18.65 -2.73
N LEU A 110 11.81 18.57 -2.04
CA LEU A 110 11.04 17.33 -1.94
C LEU A 110 10.65 16.77 -3.31
N LEU A 111 10.21 17.64 -4.23
CA LEU A 111 9.88 17.22 -5.60
C LEU A 111 11.11 16.77 -6.38
N LEU A 112 12.22 17.50 -6.30
CA LEU A 112 13.48 17.16 -6.99
C LEU A 112 14.04 15.81 -6.52
N VAL A 113 14.02 15.55 -5.21
CA VAL A 113 14.45 14.26 -4.65
C VAL A 113 13.60 13.11 -5.18
N GLN A 114 12.30 13.32 -5.37
CA GLN A 114 11.38 12.31 -5.92
C GLN A 114 11.63 11.99 -7.40
N MET A 115 12.25 12.89 -8.15
CA MET A 115 12.61 12.63 -9.55
C MET A 115 13.81 11.67 -9.68
N PHE A 116 14.56 11.48 -8.59
CA PHE A 116 15.66 10.53 -8.61
C PHE A 116 15.13 9.09 -8.55
N PRO A 117 15.54 8.21 -9.48
CA PRO A 117 15.07 6.83 -9.48
C PRO A 117 15.47 6.10 -8.19
N ALA A 118 14.47 5.73 -7.38
CA ALA A 118 14.71 5.10 -6.08
C ALA A 118 15.54 3.82 -6.17
N ILE A 119 15.43 3.08 -7.28
CA ILE A 119 16.19 1.84 -7.51
C ILE A 119 17.70 2.10 -7.57
N LEU A 120 18.14 3.28 -8.04
CA LEU A 120 19.56 3.64 -8.08
C LEU A 120 20.11 3.97 -6.69
N ALA A 121 19.25 4.38 -5.77
CA ALA A 121 19.64 4.68 -4.39
C ALA A 121 19.79 3.43 -3.51
N ILE A 122 19.32 2.27 -3.94
CA ILE A 122 19.27 1.05 -3.11
C ILE A 122 20.64 0.70 -2.53
N SER A 123 21.69 0.72 -3.35
CA SER A 123 23.04 0.39 -2.89
C SER A 123 23.57 1.37 -1.84
N ALA A 124 23.31 2.67 -2.03
CA ALA A 124 23.69 3.69 -1.05
C ALA A 124 22.90 3.53 0.27
N VAL A 125 21.61 3.30 0.17
CA VAL A 125 20.72 3.05 1.33
C VAL A 125 21.18 1.79 2.08
N TYR A 126 21.56 0.73 1.37
CA TYR A 126 22.10 -0.49 1.97
C TYR A 126 23.33 -0.19 2.81
N VAL A 127 24.34 0.49 2.25
CA VAL A 127 25.57 0.85 2.97
C VAL A 127 25.28 1.75 4.18
N ILE A 128 24.36 2.70 4.04
CA ILE A 128 23.94 3.56 5.16
C ILE A 128 23.32 2.71 6.27
N MET A 129 22.41 1.79 5.94
CA MET A 129 21.73 0.95 6.93
C MET A 129 22.67 -0.06 7.58
N GLU A 130 23.68 -0.56 6.87
CA GLU A 130 24.77 -1.34 7.45
C GLU A 130 25.57 -0.54 8.49
N ARG A 131 25.87 0.72 8.18
CA ARG A 131 26.51 1.63 9.14
C ARG A 131 25.61 1.92 10.33
N VAL A 132 24.33 2.19 10.10
CA VAL A 132 23.36 2.38 11.20
C VAL A 132 23.33 1.15 12.11
N TYR A 133 23.40 -0.06 11.56
CA TYR A 133 23.44 -1.28 12.36
C TYR A 133 24.61 -1.34 13.34
N THR A 134 25.76 -0.75 13.02
CA THR A 134 26.95 -0.79 13.89
C THR A 134 26.77 0.02 15.18
N PHE A 135 25.97 1.07 15.19
CA PHE A 135 25.75 1.91 16.39
C PHE A 135 24.30 1.90 16.90
N ALA A 136 23.35 1.47 16.08
CA ALA A 136 21.94 1.31 16.45
C ALA A 136 21.35 0.02 15.86
N PRO A 137 21.72 -1.16 16.37
CA PRO A 137 21.34 -2.46 15.80
C PRO A 137 19.84 -2.67 15.64
N SER A 138 19.02 -2.05 16.50
CA SER A 138 17.57 -2.19 16.49
C SER A 138 16.86 -1.54 15.30
N ILE A 139 17.52 -0.59 14.63
CA ILE A 139 16.97 0.16 13.49
C ILE A 139 17.85 0.08 12.23
N GLY A 140 18.87 -0.78 12.25
CA GLY A 140 19.81 -0.98 11.15
C GLY A 140 19.35 -2.03 10.15
N LEU A 141 20.31 -2.46 9.31
CA LEU A 141 20.11 -3.51 8.32
C LEU A 141 19.60 -4.81 8.97
N GLY A 142 18.69 -5.52 8.30
CA GLY A 142 18.12 -6.78 8.80
C GLY A 142 16.94 -6.61 9.75
N THR A 143 16.59 -5.39 10.15
CA THR A 143 15.50 -5.13 11.08
C THR A 143 14.25 -4.56 10.40
N GLN A 144 13.08 -4.91 10.94
CA GLN A 144 11.80 -4.37 10.45
C GLN A 144 11.70 -2.86 10.67
N ALA A 145 12.24 -2.35 11.77
CA ALA A 145 12.26 -0.92 12.07
C ALA A 145 13.17 -0.16 11.09
N GLY A 146 14.31 -0.73 10.70
CA GLY A 146 15.16 -0.17 9.65
C GLY A 146 14.45 -0.09 8.31
N LEU A 147 13.76 -1.17 7.90
CA LEU A 147 12.97 -1.17 6.68
C LEU A 147 11.82 -0.15 6.73
N LEU A 148 11.14 -0.01 7.86
CA LEU A 148 10.11 1.01 8.08
C LEU A 148 10.65 2.43 7.85
N LEU A 149 11.83 2.76 8.37
CA LEU A 149 12.47 4.07 8.16
C LEU A 149 12.74 4.35 6.68
N ILE A 150 13.19 3.33 5.93
CA ILE A 150 13.41 3.46 4.48
C ILE A 150 12.09 3.75 3.75
N TYR A 151 11.03 3.00 4.07
CA TYR A 151 9.72 3.22 3.47
C TYR A 151 9.14 4.59 3.80
N LEU A 152 9.31 5.07 5.03
CA LEU A 152 8.89 6.42 5.40
C LEU A 152 9.61 7.48 4.57
N GLY A 153 10.92 7.34 4.39
CA GLY A 153 11.71 8.26 3.55
C GLY A 153 11.19 8.34 2.11
N GLY A 154 10.86 7.19 1.51
CA GLY A 154 10.33 7.11 0.15
C GLY A 154 8.89 7.63 0.02
N ALA A 155 8.02 7.28 0.95
CA ALA A 155 6.59 7.61 0.90
C ALA A 155 6.29 9.08 1.22
N MET A 156 7.09 9.72 2.10
CA MET A 156 6.79 11.06 2.62
C MET A 156 6.67 12.11 1.54
N GLY A 157 7.56 12.14 0.57
CA GLY A 157 7.57 13.20 -0.44
C GLY A 157 6.32 13.19 -1.34
N VAL A 158 5.88 12.02 -1.83
CA VAL A 158 4.66 11.87 -2.63
C VAL A 158 3.43 12.24 -1.81
N ASN A 159 3.36 11.72 -0.58
CA ASN A 159 2.22 11.96 0.31
C ASN A 159 2.10 13.45 0.69
N ILE A 160 3.22 14.12 1.00
CA ILE A 160 3.22 15.56 1.32
C ILE A 160 2.70 16.37 0.12
N TRP A 161 3.17 16.07 -1.09
CA TRP A 161 2.76 16.81 -2.28
C TRP A 161 1.29 16.61 -2.60
N LEU A 162 0.81 15.36 -2.55
CA LEU A 162 -0.58 15.02 -2.82
C LEU A 162 -1.52 15.66 -1.80
N LEU A 163 -1.19 15.52 -0.50
CA LEU A 163 -1.98 16.09 0.58
C LEU A 163 -1.94 17.63 0.56
N LYS A 164 -0.80 18.22 0.21
CA LYS A 164 -0.70 19.68 0.05
C LYS A 164 -1.63 20.20 -1.05
N GLY A 165 -1.74 19.51 -2.19
CA GLY A 165 -2.68 19.87 -3.25
C GLY A 165 -4.12 19.90 -2.73
N PHE A 166 -4.50 18.93 -1.88
CA PHE A 166 -5.80 18.94 -1.23
C PHE A 166 -5.96 20.12 -0.24
N VAL A 167 -4.96 20.34 0.64
CA VAL A 167 -4.99 21.47 1.60
C VAL A 167 -5.13 22.81 0.88
N ASP A 168 -4.42 22.98 -0.24
CA ASP A 168 -4.50 24.22 -1.04
C ASP A 168 -5.89 24.43 -1.66
N SER A 169 -6.69 23.38 -1.85
CA SER A 169 -8.06 23.47 -2.36
C SER A 169 -9.10 23.87 -1.30
N ILE A 170 -8.76 23.78 -0.02
CA ILE A 170 -9.63 24.22 1.08
C ILE A 170 -9.61 25.75 1.15
N PRO A 171 -10.80 26.41 1.21
CA PRO A 171 -10.89 27.87 1.32
C PRO A 171 -10.13 28.42 2.53
N LYS A 172 -9.36 29.49 2.35
CA LYS A 172 -8.57 30.12 3.42
C LYS A 172 -9.43 30.84 4.45
N GLU A 173 -10.64 31.19 4.07
CA GLU A 173 -11.65 31.82 4.93
C GLU A 173 -11.94 30.96 6.17
N LEU A 174 -11.81 29.64 6.09
CA LEU A 174 -11.96 28.75 7.24
C LEU A 174 -10.83 28.94 8.26
N ASP A 175 -9.60 29.15 7.77
CA ASP A 175 -8.45 29.42 8.64
C ASP A 175 -8.53 30.80 9.26
N GLU A 176 -9.08 31.79 8.52
CA GLU A 176 -9.27 33.17 8.99
C GLU A 176 -10.37 33.22 10.06
N ALA A 177 -11.49 32.53 9.83
CA ALA A 177 -12.56 32.40 10.83
C ALA A 177 -12.04 31.75 12.11
N ALA A 178 -11.29 30.64 12.00
CA ALA A 178 -10.68 29.97 13.15
C ALA A 178 -9.76 30.90 13.95
N LYS A 179 -8.98 31.75 13.28
CA LYS A 179 -8.13 32.75 13.95
C LYS A 179 -8.93 33.84 14.68
N ILE A 180 -10.06 34.29 14.11
CA ILE A 180 -10.96 35.24 14.74
C ILE A 180 -11.55 34.64 16.03
N ASP A 181 -11.88 33.31 15.98
CA ASP A 181 -12.36 32.55 17.14
C ASP A 181 -11.24 32.22 18.15
N GLY A 182 -10.00 32.66 17.90
CA GLY A 182 -8.86 32.47 18.81
C GLY A 182 -8.21 31.08 18.71
N ALA A 183 -8.51 30.26 17.69
CA ALA A 183 -7.91 28.95 17.51
C ALA A 183 -6.41 29.05 17.14
N SER A 184 -5.59 28.25 17.80
CA SER A 184 -4.19 28.08 17.45
C SER A 184 -4.06 27.25 16.15
N ALA A 185 -2.90 27.32 15.49
CA ALA A 185 -2.63 26.53 14.29
C ALA A 185 -2.79 25.01 14.52
N VAL A 186 -2.46 24.53 15.71
CA VAL A 186 -2.63 23.12 16.09
C VAL A 186 -4.12 22.78 16.21
N GLN A 187 -4.92 23.66 16.81
CA GLN A 187 -6.37 23.48 16.90
C GLN A 187 -7.01 23.52 15.51
N THR A 188 -6.62 24.46 14.63
CA THR A 188 -7.07 24.52 13.24
C THR A 188 -6.73 23.23 12.49
N TYR A 189 -5.52 22.68 12.68
CA TYR A 189 -5.12 21.42 12.09
C TYR A 189 -6.02 20.24 12.53
N TRP A 190 -6.21 20.06 13.85
CA TRP A 190 -6.94 18.90 14.36
C TRP A 190 -8.46 19.01 14.25
N LEU A 191 -9.01 20.21 14.47
CA LEU A 191 -10.46 20.41 14.57
C LEU A 191 -11.13 20.77 13.23
N ILE A 192 -10.37 21.36 12.29
CA ILE A 192 -10.92 21.81 11.02
C ILE A 192 -10.32 21.00 9.88
N PHE A 193 -8.98 21.01 9.74
CA PHE A 193 -8.32 20.37 8.61
C PHE A 193 -8.49 18.85 8.62
N MET A 194 -8.18 18.16 9.73
CA MET A 194 -8.20 16.69 9.79
C MET A 194 -9.58 16.09 9.46
N PRO A 195 -10.71 16.62 10.00
CA PRO A 195 -12.05 16.14 9.60
C PRO A 195 -12.37 16.36 8.12
N LEU A 196 -12.02 17.53 7.57
CA LEU A 196 -12.23 17.82 6.16
C LEU A 196 -11.37 16.95 5.24
N ALA A 197 -10.14 16.64 5.67
CA ALA A 197 -9.21 15.82 4.92
C ALA A 197 -9.46 14.30 5.07
N ALA A 198 -10.33 13.87 5.97
CA ALA A 198 -10.56 12.45 6.25
C ALA A 198 -10.74 11.57 5.00
N PRO A 199 -11.50 11.98 3.95
CA PRO A 199 -11.64 11.18 2.75
C PRO A 199 -10.32 10.99 1.99
N VAL A 200 -9.54 12.05 1.80
CA VAL A 200 -8.26 11.96 1.08
C VAL A 200 -7.20 11.26 1.93
N LEU A 201 -7.21 11.44 3.25
CA LEU A 201 -6.33 10.72 4.16
C LEU A 201 -6.59 9.22 4.13
N ALA A 202 -7.86 8.80 4.05
CA ALA A 202 -8.23 7.39 3.90
C ALA A 202 -7.66 6.79 2.60
N VAL A 203 -7.76 7.52 1.47
CA VAL A 203 -7.20 7.09 0.18
C VAL A 203 -5.68 6.96 0.25
N VAL A 204 -4.99 7.99 0.76
CA VAL A 204 -3.52 7.99 0.87
C VAL A 204 -3.04 6.91 1.81
N SER A 205 -3.75 6.69 2.93
CA SER A 205 -3.45 5.61 3.88
C SER A 205 -3.57 4.22 3.24
N LEU A 206 -4.65 3.99 2.49
CA LEU A 206 -4.86 2.74 1.76
C LEU A 206 -3.76 2.51 0.72
N LEU A 207 -3.43 3.51 -0.08
CA LEU A 207 -2.38 3.40 -1.10
C LEU A 207 -1.01 3.15 -0.47
N SER A 208 -0.69 3.83 0.63
CA SER A 208 0.56 3.61 1.37
C SER A 208 0.62 2.20 1.97
N PHE A 209 -0.50 1.72 2.52
CA PHE A 209 -0.60 0.35 3.04
C PHE A 209 -0.37 -0.69 1.94
N ILE A 210 -1.13 -0.59 0.84
CA ILE A 210 -1.03 -1.54 -0.28
C ILE A 210 0.37 -1.51 -0.89
N GLY A 211 0.92 -0.32 -1.12
CA GLY A 211 2.26 -0.16 -1.69
C GLY A 211 3.34 -0.82 -0.82
N THR A 212 3.29 -0.60 0.50
CA THR A 212 4.24 -1.21 1.43
C THR A 212 4.02 -2.70 1.61
N PHE A 213 2.77 -3.15 1.66
CA PHE A 213 2.44 -4.57 1.83
C PHE A 213 2.93 -5.43 0.66
N ASN A 214 2.87 -4.89 -0.56
CA ASN A 214 3.30 -5.55 -1.79
C ASN A 214 4.78 -5.29 -2.12
N GLU A 215 5.47 -4.43 -1.36
CA GLU A 215 6.86 -4.12 -1.65
C GLU A 215 7.75 -5.35 -1.42
N PHE A 216 8.50 -5.70 -2.43
CA PHE A 216 9.29 -6.92 -2.48
C PHE A 216 10.80 -6.64 -2.56
N ILE A 217 11.22 -5.64 -3.34
CA ILE A 217 12.64 -5.46 -3.70
C ILE A 217 13.47 -5.07 -2.48
N LEU A 218 13.06 -4.00 -1.79
CA LEU A 218 13.74 -3.53 -0.59
C LEU A 218 13.60 -4.55 0.54
N ALA A 219 12.39 -5.07 0.76
CA ALA A 219 12.17 -6.10 1.78
C ALA A 219 13.07 -7.32 1.57
N ARG A 220 13.25 -7.79 0.34
CA ARG A 220 14.12 -8.92 0.00
C ARG A 220 15.59 -8.64 0.28
N LEU A 221 16.06 -7.42 -0.01
CA LEU A 221 17.44 -7.02 0.20
C LEU A 221 17.77 -6.76 1.67
N PHE A 222 16.81 -6.22 2.42
CA PHE A 222 17.05 -5.78 3.80
C PHE A 222 16.66 -6.82 4.85
N LEU A 223 15.67 -7.69 4.61
CA LEU A 223 15.22 -8.72 5.57
C LEU A 223 15.72 -10.11 5.16
N VAL A 224 16.96 -10.40 5.46
CA VAL A 224 17.60 -11.67 5.10
C VAL A 224 17.08 -12.84 5.95
N ASN A 225 16.89 -12.63 7.26
CA ASN A 225 16.46 -13.67 8.18
C ASN A 225 15.01 -14.08 7.92
N MET A 226 14.75 -15.39 7.93
CA MET A 226 13.43 -15.95 7.63
C MET A 226 12.32 -15.41 8.54
N GLU A 227 12.61 -15.20 9.82
CA GLU A 227 11.65 -14.71 10.80
C GLU A 227 11.31 -13.23 10.64
N THR A 228 12.19 -12.42 10.02
CA THR A 228 11.94 -10.99 9.81
C THR A 228 11.25 -10.68 8.48
N ARG A 229 11.19 -11.64 7.55
CA ARG A 229 10.64 -11.45 6.20
C ARG A 229 9.19 -10.99 6.21
N THR A 230 8.84 -10.25 5.17
CA THR A 230 7.44 -9.95 4.80
C THR A 230 6.82 -11.13 4.05
N VAL A 231 5.50 -11.16 3.96
CA VAL A 231 4.78 -12.21 3.21
C VAL A 231 5.16 -12.22 1.74
N ALA A 232 5.37 -11.07 1.12
CA ALA A 232 5.80 -10.96 -0.28
C ALA A 232 7.15 -11.66 -0.51
N VAL A 233 8.11 -11.45 0.40
CA VAL A 233 9.43 -12.10 0.35
C VAL A 233 9.36 -13.58 0.70
N GLY A 234 8.57 -13.93 1.71
CA GLY A 234 8.40 -15.33 2.13
C GLY A 234 7.79 -16.19 1.05
N LEU A 235 6.74 -15.70 0.37
CA LEU A 235 6.08 -16.46 -0.70
C LEU A 235 6.98 -16.72 -1.92
N GLN A 236 7.96 -15.85 -2.20
CA GLN A 236 8.86 -16.04 -3.32
C GLN A 236 9.65 -17.37 -3.22
N GLN A 237 9.86 -17.92 -2.02
CA GLN A 237 10.58 -19.19 -1.88
C GLN A 237 9.92 -20.34 -2.64
N PHE A 238 8.60 -20.29 -2.86
CA PHE A 238 7.87 -21.33 -3.58
C PHE A 238 8.09 -21.29 -5.09
N ILE A 239 8.46 -20.14 -5.64
CA ILE A 239 8.62 -19.92 -7.09
C ILE A 239 10.05 -19.52 -7.49
N GLY A 240 10.96 -19.33 -6.52
CA GLY A 240 12.33 -18.90 -6.75
C GLY A 240 13.33 -20.04 -6.98
N GLY A 241 12.91 -21.27 -6.99
CA GLY A 241 13.75 -22.44 -7.19
C GLY A 241 14.04 -22.73 -8.67
N GLN A 242 15.29 -23.10 -8.98
CA GLN A 242 15.72 -23.33 -10.36
C GLN A 242 15.10 -24.60 -10.99
N TYR A 243 14.52 -25.51 -10.19
CA TYR A 243 14.01 -26.81 -10.64
C TYR A 243 12.67 -27.24 -10.02
N SER A 244 12.14 -26.48 -9.08
CA SER A 244 10.87 -26.82 -8.44
C SER A 244 10.06 -25.55 -8.16
N GLU A 245 9.25 -25.17 -9.13
CA GLU A 245 8.26 -24.12 -8.93
C GLU A 245 7.01 -24.74 -8.31
N ASN A 246 6.68 -24.31 -7.08
CA ASN A 246 5.50 -24.77 -6.37
C ASN A 246 4.44 -23.64 -6.32
N TRP A 247 3.70 -23.51 -7.39
CA TRP A 247 2.70 -22.45 -7.57
C TRP A 247 1.47 -22.61 -6.67
N GLY A 248 1.18 -23.84 -6.22
CA GLY A 248 0.02 -24.09 -5.35
C GLY A 248 0.11 -23.36 -4.01
N PRO A 249 1.13 -23.59 -3.18
CA PRO A 249 1.34 -22.84 -1.94
C PRO A 249 1.56 -21.35 -2.13
N PHE A 250 2.22 -20.94 -3.22
CA PHE A 250 2.34 -19.52 -3.57
C PHE A 250 0.98 -18.88 -3.78
N ALA A 251 0.11 -19.51 -4.57
CA ALA A 251 -1.24 -19.03 -4.86
C ALA A 251 -2.11 -19.03 -3.60
N ALA A 252 -2.09 -20.10 -2.80
CA ALA A 252 -2.82 -20.20 -1.55
C ALA A 252 -2.40 -19.08 -0.56
N GLY A 253 -1.09 -18.89 -0.40
CA GLY A 253 -0.55 -17.82 0.44
C GLY A 253 -0.90 -16.42 -0.06
N SER A 254 -0.91 -16.20 -1.38
CA SER A 254 -1.29 -14.92 -1.99
C SER A 254 -2.78 -14.60 -1.77
N ILE A 255 -3.66 -15.62 -1.84
CA ILE A 255 -5.09 -15.45 -1.55
C ILE A 255 -5.28 -15.04 -0.08
N ILE A 256 -4.65 -15.74 0.86
CA ILE A 256 -4.74 -15.38 2.29
C ILE A 256 -4.16 -13.98 2.52
N ALA A 257 -3.04 -13.64 1.87
CA ALA A 257 -2.40 -12.33 1.98
C ALA A 257 -3.28 -11.19 1.43
N SER A 258 -4.16 -11.47 0.47
CA SER A 258 -5.09 -10.46 -0.06
C SER A 258 -6.22 -10.10 0.90
N VAL A 259 -6.58 -11.00 1.84
CA VAL A 259 -7.72 -10.80 2.76
C VAL A 259 -7.60 -9.53 3.60
N PRO A 260 -6.49 -9.23 4.28
CA PRO A 260 -6.34 -7.98 5.04
C PRO A 260 -6.51 -6.73 4.16
N ILE A 261 -5.98 -6.77 2.93
CA ILE A 261 -6.08 -5.65 1.99
C ILE A 261 -7.55 -5.40 1.63
N VAL A 262 -8.30 -6.47 1.32
CA VAL A 262 -9.73 -6.38 1.00
C VAL A 262 -10.53 -5.84 2.20
N ILE A 263 -10.25 -6.32 3.41
CA ILE A 263 -10.92 -5.84 4.63
C ILE A 263 -10.68 -4.34 4.84
N ILE A 264 -9.42 -3.89 4.71
CA ILE A 264 -9.08 -2.47 4.84
C ILE A 264 -9.76 -1.64 3.75
N PHE A 265 -9.73 -2.11 2.50
CA PHE A 265 -10.41 -1.44 1.39
C PHE A 265 -11.92 -1.28 1.65
N LEU A 266 -12.61 -2.37 2.00
CA LEU A 266 -14.05 -2.35 2.29
C LEU A 266 -14.38 -1.44 3.49
N SER A 267 -13.51 -1.34 4.48
CA SER A 267 -13.67 -0.46 5.63
C SER A 267 -13.55 1.02 5.25
N LEU A 268 -12.68 1.34 4.29
CA LEU A 268 -12.37 2.71 3.87
C LEU A 268 -13.19 3.17 2.66
N GLN A 269 -13.84 2.26 1.90
CA GLN A 269 -14.55 2.59 0.66
C GLN A 269 -15.59 3.69 0.81
N LYS A 270 -16.30 3.77 1.96
CA LYS A 270 -17.28 4.83 2.23
C LYS A 270 -16.66 6.24 2.21
N TYR A 271 -15.43 6.37 2.71
CA TYR A 271 -14.72 7.66 2.69
C TYR A 271 -14.26 8.01 1.28
N ILE A 272 -13.84 7.00 0.50
CA ILE A 272 -13.41 7.16 -0.90
C ILE A 272 -14.58 7.63 -1.76
N ILE A 273 -15.75 6.98 -1.66
CA ILE A 273 -16.94 7.32 -2.44
C ILE A 273 -17.43 8.73 -2.08
N ASN A 274 -17.52 9.06 -0.79
CA ASN A 274 -17.98 10.37 -0.34
C ASN A 274 -17.03 11.50 -0.79
N GLY A 275 -15.72 11.25 -0.81
CA GLY A 275 -14.75 12.23 -1.30
C GLY A 275 -14.86 12.52 -2.80
N LEU A 276 -15.14 11.49 -3.61
CA LEU A 276 -15.31 11.63 -5.06
C LEU A 276 -16.61 12.33 -5.42
N THR A 277 -17.69 12.10 -4.68
CA THR A 277 -19.00 12.71 -4.94
C THR A 277 -19.08 14.16 -4.46
N ALA A 278 -18.40 14.53 -3.38
CA ALA A 278 -18.36 15.93 -2.90
C ALA A 278 -17.69 16.88 -3.91
N GLY A 279 -16.79 16.37 -4.77
CA GLY A 279 -16.15 17.15 -5.84
C GLY A 279 -16.98 17.29 -7.12
N SER A 280 -18.01 16.46 -7.32
CA SER A 280 -18.81 16.42 -8.56
C SER A 280 -20.12 17.23 -8.49
N VAL A 281 -20.49 17.75 -7.33
CA VAL A 281 -21.68 18.62 -7.18
C VAL A 281 -21.25 20.10 -7.21
N LYS A 282 -20.57 20.49 -8.29
CA LYS A 282 -20.42 21.90 -8.70
C LYS A 282 -21.00 22.00 -10.11
N GLY A 283 -22.31 22.08 -10.18
CA GLY A 283 -23.07 22.32 -11.37
C GLY A 283 -24.39 22.91 -10.99
#